data_da9b331c55f0bc8423740ea83c75f241
#
_entry.id   da9b331c55f0bc8423740ea83c75f241
#
_cell.length_a   1.000
_cell.length_b   1.000
_cell.length_c   1.000
_cell.angle_alpha   90.00
_cell.angle_beta   90.00
_cell.angle_gamma   90.00
#
_symmetry.space_group_name_H-M   'P 1'
#
loop_
_entity.id
_entity.type
_entity.pdbx_description
1 polymer ?
#
loop_
_entity_poly.entity_id
_entity_poly.type
_entity_poly.pdbx_seq_one_letter_code
_entity_poly.pdbx_strand_id
1 'polypeptide(L)'
;MIHLEKVNWDNYEDVLKLKVTKEQEEFVADNDISLIHAFLALSDGEPVYAFAIYSDDKVVGFIQMGYDDDWTGEEHESWLNSDVYKKWEGKKYYFIWRFMIDKKYQHKGYGKEALIKAMEFLRTKPSGDAEYITLSYERTNEVAKKLYFSLGFYEPEEFAPYYEEDDEISAICKF
;
A
#
# COMPACT_ATOMS: atom_id res chain seq x y z
N MET A 1 0.09 1.86 -22.12
CA MET A 1 0.00 2.97 -21.13
C MET A 1 -0.54 2.39 -19.83
N ILE A 2 0.08 2.71 -18.68
CA ILE A 2 -0.41 2.20 -17.38
C ILE A 2 -1.64 2.99 -16.92
N HIS A 3 -2.67 2.28 -16.50
CA HIS A 3 -3.86 2.84 -15.87
C HIS A 3 -4.43 1.90 -14.80
N LEU A 4 -5.33 2.42 -13.96
CA LEU A 4 -5.97 1.69 -12.87
C LEU A 4 -7.45 1.53 -13.17
N GLU A 5 -7.97 0.31 -13.03
CA GLU A 5 -9.39 0.02 -13.08
C GLU A 5 -9.84 -0.67 -11.81
N LYS A 6 -10.99 -0.27 -11.26
CA LYS A 6 -11.53 -0.96 -10.07
C LYS A 6 -11.68 -2.45 -10.36
N VAL A 7 -11.32 -3.28 -9.38
CA VAL A 7 -11.61 -4.71 -9.47
C VAL A 7 -13.13 -4.91 -9.55
N ASN A 8 -13.56 -5.68 -10.53
CA ASN A 8 -14.96 -5.92 -10.85
C ASN A 8 -15.14 -7.33 -11.44
N TRP A 9 -16.36 -7.66 -11.88
CA TRP A 9 -16.68 -8.96 -12.44
C TRP A 9 -15.96 -9.31 -13.74
N ASP A 10 -15.49 -8.31 -14.47
CA ASP A 10 -14.84 -8.53 -15.78
C ASP A 10 -13.33 -8.78 -15.64
N ASN A 11 -12.70 -8.36 -14.53
CA ASN A 11 -11.25 -8.42 -14.37
C ASN A 11 -10.75 -9.17 -13.12
N TYR A 12 -11.61 -9.54 -12.16
CA TYR A 12 -11.17 -10.18 -10.92
C TYR A 12 -10.42 -11.49 -11.15
N GLU A 13 -10.84 -12.31 -12.14
CA GLU A 13 -10.15 -13.57 -12.43
C GLU A 13 -8.71 -13.34 -12.92
N ASP A 14 -8.47 -12.28 -13.66
CA ASP A 14 -7.13 -11.93 -14.13
C ASP A 14 -6.28 -11.40 -12.97
N VAL A 15 -6.88 -10.64 -12.05
CA VAL A 15 -6.20 -10.23 -10.80
C VAL A 15 -5.79 -11.45 -9.97
N LEU A 16 -6.66 -12.46 -9.81
CA LEU A 16 -6.36 -13.67 -9.06
C LEU A 16 -5.25 -14.54 -9.68
N LYS A 17 -5.04 -14.44 -10.99
CA LYS A 17 -3.97 -15.18 -11.73
C LYS A 17 -2.59 -14.54 -11.59
N LEU A 18 -2.50 -13.28 -11.16
CA LEU A 18 -1.21 -12.60 -10.99
C LEU A 18 -0.37 -13.27 -9.91
N LYS A 19 0.92 -13.39 -10.13
CA LYS A 19 1.86 -13.97 -9.18
C LYS A 19 3.18 -13.19 -9.19
N VAL A 20 3.71 -12.96 -8.02
CA VAL A 20 5.07 -12.45 -7.83
C VAL A 20 6.10 -13.57 -8.00
N THR A 21 7.40 -13.26 -7.94
CA THR A 21 8.43 -14.31 -7.89
C THR A 21 8.41 -15.01 -6.53
N LYS A 22 8.98 -16.20 -6.46
CA LYS A 22 8.98 -16.99 -5.22
C LYS A 22 9.64 -16.24 -4.05
N GLU A 23 10.68 -15.48 -4.34
CA GLU A 23 11.40 -14.67 -3.35
C GLU A 23 10.59 -13.47 -2.85
N GLN A 24 9.50 -13.13 -3.52
CA GLN A 24 8.62 -12.02 -3.18
C GLN A 24 7.32 -12.48 -2.52
N GLU A 25 7.07 -13.80 -2.43
CA GLU A 25 5.82 -14.34 -1.84
C GLU A 25 5.69 -13.98 -0.35
N GLU A 26 6.81 -13.73 0.33
CA GLU A 26 6.83 -13.29 1.74
C GLU A 26 6.52 -11.79 1.89
N PHE A 27 6.66 -10.99 0.82
CA PHE A 27 6.49 -9.54 0.86
C PHE A 27 5.08 -9.04 0.59
N VAL A 28 4.20 -9.89 0.07
CA VAL A 28 2.84 -9.50 -0.28
C VAL A 28 1.89 -10.69 -0.19
N ALA A 29 0.75 -10.49 0.46
CA ALA A 29 -0.29 -11.52 0.53
C ALA A 29 -0.85 -11.84 -0.87
N ASP A 30 -1.33 -13.06 -1.05
CA ASP A 30 -2.04 -13.48 -2.26
C ASP A 30 -3.26 -12.56 -2.53
N ASN A 31 -3.58 -12.35 -3.80
CA ASN A 31 -4.63 -11.41 -4.20
C ASN A 31 -6.04 -11.84 -3.77
N ASP A 32 -6.31 -13.13 -3.62
CA ASP A 32 -7.58 -13.64 -3.07
C ASP A 32 -7.74 -13.23 -1.60
N ILE A 33 -6.72 -13.42 -0.78
CA ILE A 33 -6.71 -12.96 0.62
C ILE A 33 -6.86 -11.44 0.68
N SER A 34 -6.15 -10.71 -0.18
CA SER A 34 -6.23 -9.23 -0.23
C SER A 34 -7.65 -8.75 -0.56
N LEU A 35 -8.34 -9.41 -1.50
CA LEU A 35 -9.73 -9.07 -1.86
C LEU A 35 -10.73 -9.45 -0.75
N ILE A 36 -10.48 -10.56 -0.03
CA ILE A 36 -11.26 -10.91 1.16
C ILE A 36 -11.10 -9.84 2.25
N HIS A 37 -9.87 -9.40 2.53
CA HIS A 37 -9.62 -8.32 3.49
C HIS A 37 -10.31 -7.01 3.06
N ALA A 38 -10.27 -6.67 1.76
CA ALA A 38 -11.00 -5.51 1.24
C ALA A 38 -12.51 -5.61 1.50
N PHE A 39 -13.09 -6.81 1.28
CA PHE A 39 -14.51 -7.04 1.56
C PHE A 39 -14.85 -6.89 3.04
N LEU A 40 -14.01 -7.42 3.94
CA LEU A 40 -14.22 -7.31 5.39
C LEU A 40 -14.15 -5.86 5.84
N ALA A 41 -13.11 -5.13 5.46
CA ALA A 41 -12.97 -3.71 5.78
C ALA A 41 -14.16 -2.87 5.28
N LEU A 42 -14.60 -3.08 4.03
CA LEU A 42 -15.79 -2.42 3.49
C LEU A 42 -17.06 -2.77 4.27
N SER A 43 -17.17 -4.00 4.79
CA SER A 43 -18.30 -4.45 5.63
C SER A 43 -18.33 -3.77 6.99
N ASP A 44 -17.16 -3.41 7.51
CA ASP A 44 -16.99 -2.65 8.74
C ASP A 44 -17.10 -1.13 8.53
N GLY A 45 -17.31 -0.69 7.28
CA GLY A 45 -17.48 0.72 6.91
C GLY A 45 -16.18 1.45 6.61
N GLU A 46 -15.06 0.74 6.54
CA GLU A 46 -13.76 1.31 6.23
C GLU A 46 -13.59 1.49 4.71
N PRO A 47 -13.16 2.67 4.25
CA PRO A 47 -12.97 2.91 2.82
C PRO A 47 -11.77 2.13 2.26
N VAL A 48 -12.03 1.24 1.32
CA VAL A 48 -11.01 0.47 0.60
C VAL A 48 -11.17 0.61 -0.91
N TYR A 49 -10.06 0.72 -1.61
CA TYR A 49 -9.96 0.87 -3.05
C TYR A 49 -9.06 -0.22 -3.62
N ALA A 50 -9.65 -1.23 -4.26
CA ALA A 50 -8.95 -2.30 -4.94
C ALA A 50 -8.94 -2.06 -6.45
N PHE A 51 -7.74 -2.00 -7.06
CA PHE A 51 -7.57 -1.75 -8.49
C PHE A 51 -6.71 -2.82 -9.15
N ALA A 52 -7.16 -3.27 -10.32
CA ALA A 52 -6.30 -3.92 -11.29
C ALA A 52 -5.41 -2.86 -11.98
N ILE A 53 -4.14 -3.17 -12.13
CA ILE A 53 -3.18 -2.33 -12.87
C ILE A 53 -3.12 -2.88 -14.28
N TYR A 54 -3.43 -2.05 -15.24
CA TYR A 54 -3.38 -2.39 -16.66
C TYR A 54 -2.16 -1.80 -17.36
N SER A 55 -1.60 -2.54 -18.28
CA SER A 55 -0.76 -2.03 -19.36
C SER A 55 -1.49 -2.24 -20.67
N ASP A 56 -2.00 -1.17 -21.25
CA ASP A 56 -2.96 -1.21 -22.35
C ASP A 56 -4.17 -2.11 -21.97
N ASP A 57 -4.43 -3.20 -22.67
CA ASP A 57 -5.58 -4.08 -22.41
C ASP A 57 -5.24 -5.29 -21.49
N LYS A 58 -4.05 -5.30 -20.87
CA LYS A 58 -3.60 -6.45 -20.05
C LYS A 58 -3.49 -6.09 -18.58
N VAL A 59 -4.07 -6.92 -17.73
CA VAL A 59 -3.84 -6.85 -16.28
C VAL A 59 -2.40 -7.29 -16.00
N VAL A 60 -1.62 -6.40 -15.40
CA VAL A 60 -0.18 -6.60 -15.11
C VAL A 60 0.16 -6.52 -13.64
N GLY A 61 -0.78 -6.09 -12.80
CA GLY A 61 -0.56 -5.95 -11.36
C GLY A 61 -1.85 -5.65 -10.61
N PHE A 62 -1.71 -5.52 -9.30
CA PHE A 62 -2.79 -5.23 -8.38
C PHE A 62 -2.33 -4.20 -7.35
N ILE A 63 -3.22 -3.31 -6.94
CA ILE A 63 -3.01 -2.38 -5.85
C ILE A 63 -4.29 -2.22 -5.02
N GLN A 64 -4.13 -2.24 -3.69
CA GLN A 64 -5.19 -2.01 -2.73
C GLN A 64 -4.80 -0.89 -1.80
N MET A 65 -5.70 0.04 -1.59
CA MET A 65 -5.48 1.25 -0.80
C MET A 65 -6.64 1.46 0.16
N GLY A 66 -6.40 2.17 1.24
CA GLY A 66 -7.42 2.52 2.23
C GLY A 66 -7.26 3.95 2.74
N TYR A 67 -8.08 4.29 3.73
CA TYR A 67 -8.08 5.58 4.42
C TYR A 67 -8.36 5.37 5.90
N ASP A 68 -7.59 6.00 6.76
CA ASP A 68 -7.65 5.80 8.19
C ASP A 68 -7.14 7.03 8.96
N ASP A 69 -7.37 7.03 10.27
CA ASP A 69 -6.78 7.98 11.24
C ASP A 69 -6.19 7.26 12.47
N ASP A 70 -6.13 5.95 12.42
CA ASP A 70 -5.57 5.12 13.49
C ASP A 70 -4.08 4.81 13.24
N TRP A 71 -3.22 5.47 14.01
CA TRP A 71 -1.77 5.28 13.99
C TRP A 71 -1.29 4.30 15.07
N THR A 72 -2.19 3.53 15.68
CA THR A 72 -1.82 2.60 16.76
C THR A 72 -0.86 1.53 16.29
N GLY A 73 -0.93 1.15 15.02
CA GLY A 73 -0.13 0.07 14.49
C GLY A 73 -0.42 -1.25 15.19
N GLU A 74 0.46 -2.22 15.07
CA GLU A 74 0.43 -3.40 15.92
C GLU A 74 0.88 -2.96 17.32
N GLU A 75 -0.03 -2.95 18.23
CA GLU A 75 -0.11 -2.51 19.63
C GLU A 75 1.20 -2.61 20.47
N HIS A 76 2.23 -1.89 20.11
CA HIS A 76 3.39 -1.74 20.98
C HIS A 76 3.05 -0.72 22.07
N GLU A 77 2.87 -1.18 23.30
CA GLU A 77 2.56 -0.34 24.46
C GLU A 77 3.55 0.85 24.59
N SER A 78 4.80 0.64 24.24
CA SER A 78 5.83 1.68 24.22
C SER A 78 5.54 2.78 23.19
N TRP A 79 4.99 2.43 22.03
CA TRP A 79 4.57 3.38 21.00
C TRP A 79 3.38 4.19 21.48
N LEU A 80 2.31 3.56 21.95
CA LEU A 80 1.07 4.22 22.41
C LEU A 80 1.30 5.21 23.56
N ASN A 81 2.30 4.94 24.40
CA ASN A 81 2.66 5.83 25.51
C ASN A 81 3.68 6.91 25.15
N SER A 82 4.14 6.96 23.90
CA SER A 82 5.18 7.88 23.47
C SER A 82 4.64 9.28 23.13
N ASP A 83 5.51 10.29 23.23
CA ASP A 83 5.20 11.63 22.73
C ASP A 83 5.17 11.67 21.19
N VAL A 84 5.78 10.70 20.54
CA VAL A 84 5.72 10.55 19.07
C VAL A 84 4.31 10.14 18.66
N TYR A 85 3.72 9.10 19.29
CA TYR A 85 2.34 8.70 19.01
C TYR A 85 1.37 9.86 19.20
N LYS A 86 1.43 10.60 20.30
CA LYS A 86 0.58 11.78 20.57
C LYS A 86 0.65 12.84 19.46
N LYS A 87 1.79 12.97 18.79
CA LYS A 87 1.96 13.88 17.66
C LYS A 87 1.24 13.40 16.39
N TRP A 88 1.04 12.09 16.26
CA TRP A 88 0.45 11.46 15.08
C TRP A 88 -1.00 11.04 15.28
N GLU A 89 -1.44 10.86 16.53
CA GLU A 89 -2.80 10.49 16.90
C GLU A 89 -3.84 11.39 16.21
N GLY A 90 -4.84 10.77 15.59
CA GLY A 90 -5.94 11.46 14.89
C GLY A 90 -5.56 12.15 13.57
N LYS A 91 -4.30 12.08 13.11
CA LYS A 91 -3.93 12.53 11.78
C LYS A 91 -4.41 11.55 10.73
N LYS A 92 -5.15 12.05 9.77
CA LYS A 92 -5.73 11.24 8.70
C LYS A 92 -4.71 11.00 7.59
N TYR A 93 -4.75 9.77 7.08
CA TYR A 93 -3.87 9.33 6.00
C TYR A 93 -4.57 8.37 5.06
N TYR A 94 -4.09 8.31 3.82
CA TYR A 94 -4.33 7.21 2.92
C TYR A 94 -3.18 6.22 3.03
N PHE A 95 -3.47 4.93 2.87
CA PHE A 95 -2.41 3.93 2.91
C PHE A 95 -2.48 3.01 1.69
N ILE A 96 -1.30 2.61 1.21
CA ILE A 96 -1.16 1.57 0.20
C ILE A 96 -1.00 0.25 0.95
N TRP A 97 -2.09 -0.51 1.01
CA TRP A 97 -2.16 -1.75 1.78
C TRP A 97 -1.50 -2.93 1.09
N ARG A 98 -1.71 -3.03 -0.25
CA ARG A 98 -1.15 -4.09 -1.09
C ARG A 98 -0.71 -3.50 -2.42
N PHE A 99 0.46 -3.93 -2.88
CA PHE A 99 0.95 -3.52 -4.18
C PHE A 99 1.83 -4.60 -4.79
N MET A 100 1.49 -5.05 -6.01
CA MET A 100 2.31 -6.00 -6.73
C MET A 100 2.22 -5.81 -8.24
N ILE A 101 3.30 -6.18 -8.93
CA ILE A 101 3.36 -6.37 -10.38
C ILE A 101 3.66 -7.84 -10.64
N ASP A 102 2.88 -8.48 -11.53
CA ASP A 102 3.12 -9.85 -11.93
C ASP A 102 4.54 -10.05 -12.43
N LYS A 103 5.18 -11.15 -12.04
CA LYS A 103 6.58 -11.48 -12.36
C LYS A 103 6.93 -11.41 -13.85
N LYS A 104 5.95 -11.63 -14.76
CA LYS A 104 6.13 -11.53 -16.21
C LYS A 104 6.27 -10.09 -16.70
N TYR A 105 5.85 -9.13 -15.87
CA TYR A 105 5.75 -7.72 -16.24
C TYR A 105 6.65 -6.81 -15.41
N GLN A 106 7.40 -7.36 -14.44
CA GLN A 106 8.38 -6.62 -13.66
C GLN A 106 9.54 -6.08 -14.51
N HIS A 107 10.33 -5.17 -13.97
CA HIS A 107 11.48 -4.53 -14.59
C HIS A 107 11.19 -3.72 -15.87
N LYS A 108 9.93 -3.33 -16.11
CA LYS A 108 9.48 -2.52 -17.25
C LYS A 108 9.06 -1.10 -16.88
N GLY A 109 9.28 -0.71 -15.63
CA GLY A 109 8.84 0.59 -15.10
C GLY A 109 7.37 0.65 -14.66
N TYR A 110 6.57 -0.41 -14.89
CA TYR A 110 5.14 -0.42 -14.61
C TYR A 110 4.81 -0.16 -13.14
N GLY A 111 5.60 -0.67 -12.21
CA GLY A 111 5.40 -0.41 -10.79
C GLY A 111 5.47 1.07 -10.44
N LYS A 112 6.45 1.78 -10.99
CA LYS A 112 6.59 3.22 -10.76
C LYS A 112 5.41 4.01 -11.35
N GLU A 113 5.03 3.70 -12.58
CA GLU A 113 3.89 4.37 -13.24
C GLU A 113 2.57 4.08 -12.50
N ALA A 114 2.35 2.85 -12.05
CA ALA A 114 1.16 2.46 -11.29
C ALA A 114 1.07 3.20 -9.94
N LEU A 115 2.18 3.31 -9.21
CA LEU A 115 2.21 4.07 -7.95
C LEU A 115 1.95 5.56 -8.17
N ILE A 116 2.49 6.16 -9.23
CA ILE A 116 2.16 7.55 -9.60
C ILE A 116 0.65 7.71 -9.81
N LYS A 117 0.02 6.79 -10.56
CA LYS A 117 -1.44 6.80 -10.79
C LYS A 117 -2.23 6.61 -9.49
N ALA A 118 -1.78 5.72 -8.61
CA ALA A 118 -2.40 5.52 -7.30
C ALA A 118 -2.29 6.79 -6.44
N MET A 119 -1.13 7.42 -6.38
CA MET A 119 -0.94 8.68 -5.64
C MET A 119 -1.77 9.82 -6.25
N GLU A 120 -1.88 9.91 -7.58
CA GLU A 120 -2.78 10.86 -8.25
C GLU A 120 -4.24 10.64 -7.83
N PHE A 121 -4.70 9.37 -7.77
CA PHE A 121 -6.03 9.03 -7.28
C PHE A 121 -6.23 9.42 -5.81
N LEU A 122 -5.31 9.08 -4.93
CA LEU A 122 -5.39 9.42 -3.50
C LEU A 122 -5.38 10.94 -3.26
N ARG A 123 -4.68 11.71 -4.10
CA ARG A 123 -4.70 13.18 -4.05
C ARG A 123 -6.04 13.79 -4.40
N THR A 124 -6.96 13.05 -5.01
CA THR A 124 -8.36 13.49 -5.17
C THR A 124 -9.15 13.42 -3.87
N LYS A 125 -8.58 12.84 -2.80
CA LYS A 125 -9.15 12.72 -1.45
C LYS A 125 -10.52 12.03 -1.45
N PRO A 126 -10.65 10.82 -2.00
CA PRO A 126 -11.93 10.17 -2.25
C PRO A 126 -12.71 9.81 -0.97
N SER A 127 -12.05 9.77 0.21
CA SER A 127 -12.69 9.52 1.52
C SER A 127 -12.57 10.70 2.49
N GLY A 128 -11.98 11.80 2.10
CA GLY A 128 -11.82 12.99 2.93
C GLY A 128 -10.39 13.50 2.99
N ASP A 129 -10.19 14.57 3.75
CA ASP A 129 -8.88 15.18 3.90
C ASP A 129 -7.89 14.24 4.61
N ALA A 130 -6.66 14.25 4.13
CA ALA A 130 -5.53 13.57 4.73
C ALA A 130 -4.26 14.40 4.53
N GLU A 131 -3.28 14.22 5.41
CA GLU A 131 -1.99 14.90 5.31
C GLU A 131 -0.92 14.03 4.65
N TYR A 132 -1.10 12.70 4.69
CA TYR A 132 -0.08 11.75 4.29
C TYR A 132 -0.66 10.61 3.43
N ILE A 133 0.21 10.04 2.59
CA ILE A 133 0.07 8.69 2.05
C ILE A 133 1.11 7.83 2.76
N THR A 134 0.70 6.67 3.28
CA THR A 134 1.58 5.73 3.99
C THR A 134 1.65 4.40 3.27
N LEU A 135 2.66 3.65 3.56
CA LEU A 135 2.81 2.24 3.20
C LEU A 135 3.81 1.60 4.17
N SER A 136 3.79 0.28 4.26
CA SER A 136 4.83 -0.48 4.94
C SER A 136 5.52 -1.45 3.98
N TYR A 137 6.70 -1.91 4.35
CA TYR A 137 7.46 -2.90 3.61
C TYR A 137 8.49 -3.60 4.48
N GLU A 138 8.78 -4.84 4.17
CA GLU A 138 9.82 -5.63 4.81
C GLU A 138 11.19 -4.97 4.68
N ARG A 139 11.96 -4.93 5.79
CA ARG A 139 13.32 -4.33 5.84
C ARG A 139 14.25 -4.84 4.74
N THR A 140 14.07 -6.10 4.37
CA THR A 140 14.89 -6.77 3.35
C THR A 140 14.47 -6.43 1.92
N ASN A 141 13.33 -5.78 1.72
CA ASN A 141 12.80 -5.44 0.40
C ASN A 141 13.41 -4.13 -0.15
N GLU A 142 14.71 -4.15 -0.42
CA GLU A 142 15.46 -3.01 -0.96
C GLU A 142 14.91 -2.49 -2.31
N VAL A 143 14.26 -3.36 -3.09
CA VAL A 143 13.67 -2.98 -4.38
C VAL A 143 12.46 -2.08 -4.13
N ALA A 144 11.58 -2.44 -3.21
CA ALA A 144 10.43 -1.65 -2.80
C ALA A 144 10.88 -0.32 -2.18
N LYS A 145 11.83 -0.36 -1.25
CA LYS A 145 12.40 0.84 -0.63
C LYS A 145 12.87 1.87 -1.66
N LYS A 146 13.71 1.45 -2.60
CA LYS A 146 14.23 2.33 -3.67
C LYS A 146 13.11 2.91 -4.54
N LEU A 147 12.11 2.09 -4.86
CA LEU A 147 10.95 2.52 -5.63
C LEU A 147 10.17 3.60 -4.89
N TYR A 148 9.80 3.36 -3.63
CA TYR A 148 9.02 4.29 -2.82
C TYR A 148 9.77 5.61 -2.59
N PHE A 149 11.05 5.54 -2.23
CA PHE A 149 11.88 6.74 -2.03
C PHE A 149 12.02 7.57 -3.32
N SER A 150 12.04 6.92 -4.49
CA SER A 150 12.05 7.62 -5.78
C SER A 150 10.77 8.40 -6.07
N LEU A 151 9.71 8.19 -5.28
CA LEU A 151 8.40 8.84 -5.38
C LEU A 151 8.15 9.83 -4.22
N GLY A 152 9.15 10.05 -3.37
CA GLY A 152 9.06 11.01 -2.28
C GLY A 152 8.61 10.45 -0.94
N PHE A 153 8.50 9.11 -0.82
CA PHE A 153 8.33 8.48 0.48
C PHE A 153 9.64 8.56 1.28
N TYR A 154 9.51 8.65 2.59
CA TYR A 154 10.62 8.60 3.53
C TYR A 154 10.21 7.86 4.80
N GLU A 155 11.17 7.29 5.50
CA GLU A 155 10.99 6.70 6.82
C GLU A 155 11.10 7.80 7.88
N PRO A 156 10.08 8.05 8.72
CA PRO A 156 10.21 8.99 9.81
C PRO A 156 11.25 8.48 10.84
N GLU A 157 12.33 9.22 11.06
CA GLU A 157 13.39 8.84 12.01
C GLU A 157 12.83 8.61 13.42
N GLU A 158 11.78 9.35 13.79
CA GLU A 158 11.12 9.26 15.08
C GLU A 158 10.37 7.92 15.30
N PHE A 159 10.09 7.14 14.24
CA PHE A 159 9.44 5.82 14.36
C PHE A 159 10.46 4.71 14.63
N ALA A 160 11.70 4.90 14.20
CA ALA A 160 12.74 3.87 14.28
C ALA A 160 12.93 3.23 15.66
N PRO A 161 12.84 3.96 16.81
CA PRO A 161 12.99 3.36 18.14
C PRO A 161 11.87 2.40 18.54
N TYR A 162 10.76 2.38 17.82
CA TYR A 162 9.57 1.60 18.15
C TYR A 162 9.38 0.36 17.27
N TYR A 163 10.24 0.15 16.28
CA TYR A 163 10.20 -1.07 15.47
C TYR A 163 11.00 -2.20 16.14
N GLU A 164 10.41 -3.38 16.20
CA GLU A 164 11.12 -4.61 16.52
C GLU A 164 11.89 -5.15 15.28
N GLU A 165 12.65 -6.23 15.46
CA GLU A 165 13.53 -6.76 14.39
C GLU A 165 12.75 -7.25 13.19
N ASP A 166 11.57 -7.88 13.43
CA ASP A 166 10.72 -8.47 12.42
C ASP A 166 9.61 -7.54 11.90
N ASP A 167 9.56 -6.28 12.39
CA ASP A 167 8.55 -5.32 11.97
C ASP A 167 8.77 -4.85 10.52
N GLU A 168 7.66 -4.65 9.82
CA GLU A 168 7.66 -3.87 8.60
C GLU A 168 8.03 -2.40 8.89
N ILE A 169 8.71 -1.78 7.97
CA ILE A 169 9.06 -0.36 8.06
C ILE A 169 7.99 0.49 7.41
N SER A 170 7.42 1.41 8.16
CA SER A 170 6.50 2.40 7.63
C SER A 170 7.25 3.52 6.91
N ALA A 171 6.79 3.84 5.71
CA ALA A 171 7.23 5.03 4.98
C ALA A 171 6.03 5.92 4.67
N ILE A 172 6.26 7.22 4.71
CA ILE A 172 5.22 8.22 4.49
C ILE A 172 5.62 9.19 3.38
N CYS A 173 4.61 9.69 2.68
CA CYS A 173 4.75 10.78 1.71
C CYS A 173 3.73 11.86 2.07
N LYS A 174 4.16 13.10 2.23
CA LYS A 174 3.24 14.21 2.47
C LYS A 174 2.57 14.63 1.16
N PHE A 175 1.27 15.00 1.24
CA PHE A 175 0.49 15.51 0.09
C PHE A 175 1.07 16.80 -0.48
#